data_ccb533012efc71c76eb0b16cdb120f1d
#
_entry.id   ccb533012efc71c76eb0b16cdb120f1d
#
_cell.length_a   1.000
_cell.length_b   1.000
_cell.length_c   1.000
_cell.angle_alpha   90.00
_cell.angle_beta   90.00
_cell.angle_gamma   90.00
#
_symmetry.space_group_name_H-M   'P 1'
#
loop_
_entity.id
_entity.type
_entity.pdbx_description
1 polymer ?
#
loop_
_entity_poly.entity_id
_entity_poly.type
_entity_poly.pdbx_seq_one_letter_code
_entity_poly.pdbx_strand_id
1 'polypeptide(L)'
;MAAGRWLATVAAAMAQTTLHLKAVERLLQSDPIDWPEAFELVSEIARGSAEVTLRQAASQALPILRSAAHHGADHTTQDAARRRLLVVLDVLIELTTPRFGRRAAAPKPLSAEQRARRLLGLPIDGALSRPEIHGAFRRAAKIMHPDAGGSEGAFRELAAAQDILMNKPC
;
A
#
# COMPACT_ATOMS: atom_id res chain seq x y z
N MET A 1 10.92 -20.81 26.39
CA MET A 1 10.53 -21.86 25.42
C MET A 1 9.53 -21.42 24.35
N ALA A 2 8.89 -20.24 24.46
CA ALA A 2 7.93 -19.73 23.45
C ALA A 2 8.59 -19.08 22.21
N ALA A 3 9.75 -18.44 22.36
CA ALA A 3 10.44 -17.75 21.27
C ALA A 3 10.94 -18.69 20.15
N GLY A 4 11.38 -19.88 20.50
CA GLY A 4 11.87 -20.87 19.51
C GLY A 4 10.76 -21.41 18.60
N ARG A 5 9.56 -21.59 19.12
CA ARG A 5 8.40 -22.05 18.33
C ARG A 5 7.94 -20.97 17.32
N TRP A 6 7.94 -19.72 17.74
CA TRP A 6 7.54 -18.59 16.86
C TRP A 6 8.51 -18.44 15.68
N LEU A 7 9.82 -18.50 15.93
CA LEU A 7 10.84 -18.42 14.87
C LEU A 7 10.73 -19.58 13.88
N ALA A 8 10.47 -20.80 14.35
CA ALA A 8 10.28 -21.97 13.50
C ALA A 8 9.03 -21.83 12.61
N THR A 9 7.93 -21.28 13.13
CA THR A 9 6.70 -21.06 12.37
C THR A 9 6.88 -19.98 11.29
N VAL A 10 7.58 -18.90 11.59
CA VAL A 10 7.89 -17.84 10.62
C VAL A 10 8.81 -18.36 9.51
N ALA A 11 9.85 -19.12 9.88
CA ALA A 11 10.77 -19.71 8.91
C ALA A 11 10.05 -20.71 7.97
N ALA A 12 9.16 -21.53 8.50
CA ALA A 12 8.35 -22.46 7.71
C ALA A 12 7.40 -21.72 6.75
N ALA A 13 6.75 -20.65 7.20
CA ALA A 13 5.88 -19.83 6.35
C ALA A 13 6.66 -19.15 5.21
N MET A 14 7.85 -18.62 5.49
CA MET A 14 8.71 -18.03 4.46
C MET A 14 9.21 -19.07 3.45
N ALA A 15 9.58 -20.26 3.91
CA ALA A 15 9.99 -21.35 3.04
C ALA A 15 8.85 -21.79 2.11
N GLN A 16 7.63 -21.90 2.63
CA GLN A 16 6.45 -22.24 1.84
C GLN A 16 6.12 -21.16 0.80
N THR A 17 6.18 -19.87 1.15
CA THR A 17 5.99 -18.76 0.21
C THR A 17 7.02 -18.80 -0.93
N THR A 18 8.27 -19.13 -0.62
CA THR A 18 9.33 -19.29 -1.63
C THR A 18 9.08 -20.48 -2.56
N LEU A 19 8.55 -21.59 -2.04
CA LEU A 19 8.15 -22.75 -2.86
C LEU A 19 7.01 -22.40 -3.81
N HIS A 20 5.99 -21.70 -3.30
CA HIS A 20 4.87 -21.23 -4.14
C HIS A 20 5.35 -20.26 -5.23
N LEU A 21 6.29 -19.34 -4.92
CA LEU A 21 6.89 -18.44 -5.91
C LEU A 21 7.49 -19.24 -7.08
N LYS A 22 8.38 -20.18 -6.78
CA LYS A 22 9.04 -21.01 -7.81
C LYS A 22 8.05 -21.84 -8.62
N ALA A 23 7.00 -22.36 -7.98
CA ALA A 23 5.97 -23.13 -8.67
C ALA A 23 5.16 -22.27 -9.64
N VAL A 24 4.76 -21.06 -9.25
CA VAL A 24 4.05 -20.10 -10.12
C VAL A 24 4.94 -19.63 -11.26
N GLU A 25 6.22 -19.34 -11.00
CA GLU A 25 7.18 -18.98 -12.06
C GLU A 25 7.33 -20.09 -13.09
N ARG A 26 7.48 -21.34 -12.64
CA ARG A 26 7.59 -22.51 -13.52
C ARG A 26 6.36 -22.65 -14.41
N LEU A 27 5.15 -22.50 -13.85
CA LEU A 27 3.91 -22.57 -14.62
C LEU A 27 3.81 -21.47 -15.68
N LEU A 28 4.21 -20.26 -15.37
CA LEU A 28 4.21 -19.14 -16.30
C LEU A 28 5.26 -19.27 -17.43
N GLN A 29 6.31 -20.06 -17.20
CA GLN A 29 7.36 -20.33 -18.19
C GLN A 29 7.03 -21.53 -19.10
N SER A 30 6.03 -22.36 -18.71
CA SER A 30 5.58 -23.47 -19.57
C SER A 30 4.74 -22.94 -20.73
N ASP A 31 4.90 -23.56 -21.89
CA ASP A 31 4.09 -23.27 -23.08
C ASP A 31 3.67 -24.61 -23.72
N PRO A 32 2.39 -24.98 -23.65
CA PRO A 32 1.26 -24.28 -23.02
C PRO A 32 1.30 -24.34 -21.48
N ILE A 33 0.62 -23.37 -20.82
CA ILE A 33 0.45 -23.37 -19.38
C ILE A 33 -0.50 -24.50 -18.96
N ASP A 34 -0.11 -25.27 -17.95
CA ASP A 34 -1.00 -26.26 -17.32
C ASP A 34 -2.00 -25.56 -16.39
N TRP A 35 -3.17 -25.23 -16.92
CA TRP A 35 -4.21 -24.51 -16.18
C TRP A 35 -4.82 -25.31 -15.03
N PRO A 36 -5.06 -26.65 -15.15
CA PRO A 36 -5.41 -27.51 -14.03
C PRO A 36 -4.40 -27.42 -12.88
N GLU A 37 -3.11 -27.56 -13.14
CA GLU A 37 -2.05 -27.46 -12.10
C GLU A 37 -2.04 -26.04 -11.50
N ALA A 38 -2.18 -25.00 -12.33
CA ALA A 38 -2.24 -23.61 -11.85
C ALA A 38 -3.44 -23.36 -10.92
N PHE A 39 -4.61 -23.92 -11.23
CA PHE A 39 -5.80 -23.81 -10.39
C PHE A 39 -5.61 -24.51 -9.04
N GLU A 40 -5.06 -25.72 -9.02
CA GLU A 40 -4.82 -26.45 -7.76
C GLU A 40 -3.80 -25.73 -6.89
N LEU A 41 -2.67 -25.26 -7.45
CA LEU A 41 -1.66 -24.51 -6.73
C LEU A 41 -2.24 -23.22 -6.10
N VAL A 42 -2.99 -22.44 -6.88
CA VAL A 42 -3.60 -21.20 -6.38
C VAL A 42 -4.71 -21.49 -5.36
N SER A 43 -5.41 -22.61 -5.48
CA SER A 43 -6.39 -23.08 -4.48
C SER A 43 -5.72 -23.43 -3.14
N GLU A 44 -4.55 -24.07 -3.20
CA GLU A 44 -3.74 -24.35 -2.01
C GLU A 44 -3.28 -23.05 -1.33
N ILE A 45 -2.75 -22.09 -2.10
CA ILE A 45 -2.35 -20.77 -1.60
C ILE A 45 -3.52 -20.05 -0.95
N ALA A 46 -4.70 -20.04 -1.59
CA ALA A 46 -5.89 -19.36 -1.06
C ALA A 46 -6.38 -19.95 0.28
N ARG A 47 -6.20 -21.26 0.47
CA ARG A 47 -6.62 -21.96 1.70
C ARG A 47 -5.58 -21.92 2.81
N GLY A 48 -4.30 -22.03 2.46
CA GLY A 48 -3.20 -22.29 3.41
C GLY A 48 -2.33 -21.08 3.74
N SER A 49 -2.37 -20.00 2.97
CA SER A 49 -1.49 -18.85 3.23
C SER A 49 -1.85 -18.11 4.52
N ALA A 50 -0.85 -17.85 5.35
CA ALA A 50 -0.97 -16.99 6.53
C ALA A 50 -1.13 -15.50 6.15
N GLU A 51 -0.57 -15.09 4.99
CA GLU A 51 -0.58 -13.72 4.51
C GLU A 51 -1.93 -13.35 3.88
N VAL A 52 -2.58 -12.33 4.45
CA VAL A 52 -3.93 -11.92 4.04
C VAL A 52 -3.96 -11.42 2.59
N THR A 53 -2.95 -10.65 2.18
CA THR A 53 -2.82 -10.10 0.83
C THR A 53 -2.68 -11.20 -0.22
N LEU A 54 -1.85 -12.22 0.06
CA LEU A 54 -1.65 -13.35 -0.82
C LEU A 54 -2.91 -14.21 -0.93
N ARG A 55 -3.57 -14.48 0.20
CA ARG A 55 -4.82 -15.23 0.25
C ARG A 55 -5.93 -14.54 -0.55
N GLN A 56 -6.01 -13.20 -0.46
CA GLN A 56 -6.98 -12.42 -1.21
C GLN A 56 -6.68 -12.43 -2.71
N ALA A 57 -5.42 -12.21 -3.11
CA ALA A 57 -5.01 -12.26 -4.52
C ALA A 57 -5.30 -13.63 -5.14
N ALA A 58 -4.94 -14.71 -4.44
CA ALA A 58 -5.22 -16.08 -4.85
C ALA A 58 -6.73 -16.33 -5.00
N SER A 59 -7.54 -15.95 -4.01
CA SER A 59 -8.99 -16.13 -4.05
C SER A 59 -9.65 -15.40 -5.22
N GLN A 60 -9.15 -14.21 -5.58
CA GLN A 60 -9.64 -13.45 -6.74
C GLN A 60 -9.22 -14.06 -8.08
N ALA A 61 -8.15 -14.86 -8.13
CA ALA A 61 -7.69 -15.52 -9.33
C ALA A 61 -8.48 -16.83 -9.61
N LEU A 62 -8.99 -17.51 -8.59
CA LEU A 62 -9.63 -18.83 -8.71
C LEU A 62 -10.76 -18.91 -9.76
N PRO A 63 -11.71 -17.97 -9.85
CA PRO A 63 -12.81 -18.09 -10.80
C PRO A 63 -12.32 -18.18 -12.26
N ILE A 64 -11.37 -17.33 -12.63
CA ILE A 64 -10.86 -17.29 -14.00
C ILE A 64 -9.91 -18.46 -14.30
N LEU A 65 -9.10 -18.89 -13.32
CA LEU A 65 -8.25 -20.07 -13.45
C LEU A 65 -9.09 -21.34 -13.63
N ARG A 66 -10.21 -21.45 -12.89
CA ARG A 66 -11.17 -22.55 -13.10
C ARG A 66 -11.71 -22.56 -14.51
N SER A 67 -12.10 -21.39 -15.05
CA SER A 67 -12.58 -21.29 -16.43
C SER A 67 -11.51 -21.67 -17.43
N ALA A 68 -10.25 -21.28 -17.20
CA ALA A 68 -9.14 -21.64 -18.08
C ALA A 68 -8.76 -23.13 -18.01
N ALA A 69 -8.99 -23.78 -16.86
CA ALA A 69 -8.74 -25.22 -16.66
C ALA A 69 -9.78 -26.11 -17.40
N HIS A 70 -10.91 -25.56 -17.85
CA HIS A 70 -11.85 -26.34 -18.65
C HIS A 70 -11.32 -26.56 -20.08
N HIS A 71 -11.51 -27.79 -20.58
CA HIS A 71 -11.16 -28.15 -21.94
C HIS A 71 -11.88 -27.25 -22.94
N GLY A 72 -11.14 -26.62 -23.85
CA GLY A 72 -11.70 -25.72 -24.87
C GLY A 72 -11.82 -24.26 -24.44
N ALA A 73 -11.17 -23.87 -23.35
CA ALA A 73 -11.07 -22.43 -22.98
C ALA A 73 -10.45 -21.63 -24.13
N ASP A 74 -11.09 -20.53 -24.47
CA ASP A 74 -10.63 -19.62 -25.52
C ASP A 74 -9.37 -18.82 -25.09
N HIS A 75 -8.66 -18.27 -26.08
CA HIS A 75 -7.44 -17.49 -25.82
C HIS A 75 -7.70 -16.29 -24.89
N THR A 76 -8.86 -15.66 -24.98
CA THR A 76 -9.19 -14.50 -24.14
C THR A 76 -9.31 -14.88 -22.67
N THR A 77 -9.90 -16.05 -22.39
CA THR A 77 -9.97 -16.62 -21.03
C THR A 77 -8.59 -17.00 -20.51
N GLN A 78 -7.77 -17.64 -21.35
CA GLN A 78 -6.39 -18.01 -20.98
C GLN A 78 -5.52 -16.76 -20.71
N ASP A 79 -5.62 -15.73 -21.53
CA ASP A 79 -4.92 -14.46 -21.31
C ASP A 79 -5.36 -13.75 -20.02
N ALA A 80 -6.66 -13.79 -19.72
CA ALA A 80 -7.18 -13.25 -18.48
C ALA A 80 -6.68 -14.04 -17.26
N ALA A 81 -6.62 -15.37 -17.35
CA ALA A 81 -6.09 -16.26 -16.32
C ALA A 81 -4.58 -15.99 -16.10
N ARG A 82 -3.81 -15.85 -17.19
CA ARG A 82 -2.39 -15.49 -17.12
C ARG A 82 -2.15 -14.17 -16.40
N ARG A 83 -2.94 -13.12 -16.71
CA ARG A 83 -2.86 -11.83 -16.02
C ARG A 83 -3.13 -11.97 -14.52
N ARG A 84 -4.11 -12.79 -14.13
CA ARG A 84 -4.41 -13.03 -12.70
C ARG A 84 -3.31 -13.83 -11.99
N LEU A 85 -2.72 -14.80 -12.68
CA LEU A 85 -1.59 -15.55 -12.14
C LEU A 85 -0.36 -14.67 -11.94
N LEU A 86 -0.11 -13.70 -12.85
CA LEU A 86 0.94 -12.68 -12.68
C LEU A 86 0.71 -11.81 -11.45
N VAL A 87 -0.53 -11.43 -11.13
CA VAL A 87 -0.83 -10.68 -9.90
C VAL A 87 -0.48 -11.50 -8.64
N VAL A 88 -0.77 -12.80 -8.64
CA VAL A 88 -0.37 -13.69 -7.54
C VAL A 88 1.15 -13.77 -7.45
N LEU A 89 1.86 -13.86 -8.58
CA LEU A 89 3.31 -13.83 -8.65
C LEU A 89 3.90 -12.55 -8.05
N ASP A 90 3.38 -11.39 -8.43
CA ASP A 90 3.84 -10.08 -7.92
C ASP A 90 3.74 -10.00 -6.39
N VAL A 91 2.63 -10.48 -5.81
CA VAL A 91 2.46 -10.54 -4.35
C VAL A 91 3.46 -11.50 -3.72
N LEU A 92 3.72 -12.66 -4.33
CA LEU A 92 4.73 -13.62 -3.84
C LEU A 92 6.15 -13.02 -3.88
N ILE A 93 6.51 -12.31 -4.94
CA ILE A 93 7.79 -11.60 -5.06
C ILE A 93 7.89 -10.53 -3.96
N GLU A 94 6.85 -9.75 -3.73
CA GLU A 94 6.84 -8.71 -2.70
C GLU A 94 7.05 -9.31 -1.29
N LEU A 95 6.47 -10.46 -1.01
CA LEU A 95 6.59 -11.15 0.28
C LEU A 95 7.93 -11.85 0.46
N THR A 96 8.56 -12.34 -0.62
CA THR A 96 9.84 -13.07 -0.56
C THR A 96 11.05 -12.14 -0.71
N THR A 97 10.88 -10.95 -1.28
CA THR A 97 11.98 -9.98 -1.42
C THR A 97 12.33 -9.39 -0.05
N PRO A 98 13.56 -9.62 0.45
CA PRO A 98 13.98 -9.03 1.72
C PRO A 98 13.96 -7.51 1.61
N ARG A 99 13.14 -6.85 2.39
CA ARG A 99 13.11 -5.38 2.48
C ARG A 99 14.28 -4.88 3.33
N PHE A 100 15.53 -5.15 2.90
CA PHE A 100 16.71 -4.57 3.53
C PHE A 100 16.71 -3.05 3.27
N GLY A 101 16.55 -2.28 4.34
CA GLY A 101 16.81 -0.84 4.34
C GLY A 101 15.64 0.09 4.01
N ARG A 102 14.46 -0.39 3.68
CA ARG A 102 13.23 0.40 3.74
C ARG A 102 12.29 -0.22 4.78
N ARG A 103 12.58 0.00 6.07
CA ARG A 103 11.47 0.28 6.97
C ARG A 103 10.70 1.38 6.24
N ALA A 104 9.50 1.09 5.74
CA ALA A 104 8.53 2.13 5.51
C ALA A 104 8.45 2.83 6.87
N ALA A 105 9.19 3.94 7.02
CA ALA A 105 9.03 4.80 8.15
C ALA A 105 7.53 5.08 8.11
N ALA A 106 6.80 4.62 9.12
CA ALA A 106 5.45 5.10 9.36
C ALA A 106 5.56 6.59 9.10
N PRO A 107 4.72 7.20 8.24
CA PRO A 107 4.88 8.59 7.86
C PRO A 107 5.07 9.34 9.17
N LYS A 108 6.26 9.94 9.37
CA LYS A 108 6.57 10.63 10.61
C LYS A 108 5.41 11.59 10.82
N PRO A 109 4.75 11.55 11.98
CA PRO A 109 3.65 12.47 12.22
C PRO A 109 4.17 13.87 11.90
N LEU A 110 3.47 14.57 11.03
CA LEU A 110 3.84 15.92 10.60
C LEU A 110 4.20 16.73 11.85
N SER A 111 5.34 17.41 11.86
CA SER A 111 5.71 18.32 12.95
C SER A 111 4.64 19.40 13.10
N ALA A 112 4.59 20.06 14.24
CA ALA A 112 3.65 21.17 14.45
C ALA A 112 3.80 22.25 13.36
N GLU A 113 5.03 22.53 12.95
CA GLU A 113 5.34 23.44 11.85
C GLU A 113 4.81 22.94 10.50
N GLN A 114 5.04 21.69 10.16
CA GLN A 114 4.55 21.11 8.89
C GLN A 114 3.04 21.08 8.82
N ARG A 115 2.36 20.83 9.95
CA ARG A 115 0.90 20.94 10.05
C ARG A 115 0.42 22.36 9.84
N ALA A 116 1.08 23.35 10.47
CA ALA A 116 0.75 24.75 10.30
C ALA A 116 0.96 25.23 8.86
N ARG A 117 2.06 24.85 8.21
CA ARG A 117 2.33 25.14 6.79
C ARG A 117 1.23 24.56 5.88
N ARG A 118 0.84 23.31 6.11
CA ARG A 118 -0.22 22.65 5.34
C ARG A 118 -1.57 23.34 5.52
N LEU A 119 -1.90 23.76 6.74
CA LEU A 119 -3.17 24.45 7.04
C LEU A 119 -3.26 25.80 6.32
N LEU A 120 -2.14 26.52 6.21
CA LEU A 120 -2.04 27.80 5.51
C LEU A 120 -1.79 27.66 4.00
N GLY A 121 -1.72 26.43 3.47
CA GLY A 121 -1.45 26.20 2.03
C GLY A 121 -0.02 26.62 1.61
N LEU A 122 0.95 26.54 2.53
CA LEU A 122 2.36 26.87 2.30
C LEU A 122 3.18 25.61 1.98
N PRO A 123 4.31 25.74 1.25
CA PRO A 123 5.22 24.63 1.00
C PRO A 123 5.70 24.01 2.31
N ILE A 124 5.76 22.68 2.36
CA ILE A 124 6.18 21.95 3.57
C ILE A 124 7.66 22.19 3.86
N ASP A 125 8.47 22.33 2.81
CA ASP A 125 9.91 22.53 2.89
C ASP A 125 10.31 23.92 2.36
N GLY A 126 11.46 24.44 2.83
CA GLY A 126 12.00 25.73 2.43
C GLY A 126 11.86 26.82 3.49
N ALA A 127 12.63 27.90 3.30
CA ALA A 127 12.53 29.09 4.15
C ALA A 127 11.25 29.87 3.82
N LEU A 128 10.54 30.33 4.83
CA LEU A 128 9.37 31.17 4.71
C LEU A 128 9.66 32.55 5.27
N SER A 129 9.30 33.58 4.52
CA SER A 129 9.37 34.95 5.02
C SER A 129 8.08 35.31 5.78
N ARG A 130 8.19 36.27 6.72
CA ARG A 130 7.03 36.79 7.46
C ARG A 130 5.91 37.31 6.54
N PRO A 131 6.20 38.07 5.45
CA PRO A 131 5.17 38.49 4.51
C PRO A 131 4.42 37.35 3.82
N GLU A 132 5.11 36.24 3.49
CA GLU A 132 4.47 35.05 2.89
C GLU A 132 3.50 34.38 3.85
N ILE A 133 3.90 34.24 5.14
CA ILE A 133 3.04 33.68 6.19
C ILE A 133 1.79 34.54 6.38
N HIS A 134 1.97 35.86 6.50
CA HIS A 134 0.84 36.79 6.61
C HIS A 134 -0.06 36.80 5.38
N GLY A 135 0.51 36.70 4.19
CA GLY A 135 -0.24 36.61 2.93
C GLY A 135 -1.09 35.35 2.86
N ALA A 136 -0.53 34.21 3.23
CA ALA A 136 -1.22 32.93 3.27
C ALA A 136 -2.34 32.92 4.32
N PHE A 137 -2.09 33.44 5.52
CA PHE A 137 -3.10 33.57 6.55
C PHE A 137 -4.28 34.42 6.08
N ARG A 138 -4.05 35.61 5.50
CA ARG A 138 -5.13 36.48 5.00
C ARG A 138 -5.98 35.81 3.93
N ARG A 139 -5.38 35.02 3.03
CA ARG A 139 -6.13 34.25 2.02
C ARG A 139 -7.00 33.18 2.65
N ALA A 140 -6.45 32.39 3.56
CA ALA A 140 -7.17 31.32 4.24
C ALA A 140 -8.28 31.87 5.18
N ALA A 141 -7.97 32.92 5.93
CA ALA A 141 -8.90 33.61 6.82
C ALA A 141 -10.13 34.15 6.09
N LYS A 142 -9.95 34.66 4.86
CA LYS A 142 -11.07 35.19 4.02
C LYS A 142 -12.09 34.11 3.67
N ILE A 143 -11.63 32.86 3.53
CA ILE A 143 -12.49 31.71 3.17
C ILE A 143 -13.13 31.11 4.42
N MET A 144 -12.38 31.07 5.55
CA MET A 144 -12.79 30.37 6.78
C MET A 144 -13.36 31.30 7.85
N HIS A 145 -13.58 32.60 7.52
CA HIS A 145 -14.18 33.57 8.44
C HIS A 145 -15.64 33.17 8.75
N PRO A 146 -16.09 33.26 10.02
CA PRO A 146 -17.49 32.98 10.37
C PRO A 146 -18.52 33.74 9.53
N ASP A 147 -18.27 35.00 9.23
CA ASP A 147 -19.14 35.85 8.39
C ASP A 147 -19.20 35.40 6.93
N ALA A 148 -18.20 34.62 6.48
CA ALA A 148 -18.15 34.03 5.13
C ALA A 148 -18.67 32.57 5.10
N GLY A 149 -19.26 32.08 6.19
CA GLY A 149 -19.77 30.73 6.32
C GLY A 149 -18.75 29.71 6.84
N GLY A 150 -17.58 30.15 7.29
CA GLY A 150 -16.58 29.32 7.96
C GLY A 150 -16.94 29.00 9.42
N SER A 151 -16.24 28.05 10.03
CA SER A 151 -16.42 27.72 11.44
C SER A 151 -15.44 28.49 12.32
N GLU A 152 -15.89 28.92 13.52
CA GLU A 152 -15.03 29.57 14.50
C GLU A 152 -13.84 28.70 14.91
N GLY A 153 -14.02 27.37 14.99
CA GLY A 153 -12.96 26.41 15.27
C GLY A 153 -11.85 26.42 14.20
N ALA A 154 -12.23 26.41 12.92
CA ALA A 154 -11.28 26.47 11.82
C ALA A 154 -10.50 27.80 11.78
N PHE A 155 -11.16 28.90 12.11
CA PHE A 155 -10.49 30.21 12.20
C PHE A 155 -9.46 30.25 13.35
N ARG A 156 -9.80 29.68 14.51
CA ARG A 156 -8.84 29.56 15.65
C ARG A 156 -7.64 28.68 15.29
N GLU A 157 -7.85 27.57 14.56
CA GLU A 157 -6.74 26.73 14.09
C GLU A 157 -5.82 27.46 13.11
N LEU A 158 -6.36 28.30 12.23
CA LEU A 158 -5.57 29.14 11.34
C LEU A 158 -4.73 30.17 12.10
N ALA A 159 -5.29 30.81 13.13
CA ALA A 159 -4.56 31.77 13.97
C ALA A 159 -3.42 31.06 14.73
N ALA A 160 -3.69 29.91 15.34
CA ALA A 160 -2.67 29.12 16.01
C ALA A 160 -1.55 28.65 15.05
N ALA A 161 -1.89 28.28 13.81
CA ALA A 161 -0.92 27.92 12.78
C ALA A 161 -0.02 29.11 12.39
N GLN A 162 -0.58 30.30 12.26
CA GLN A 162 0.21 31.51 12.03
C GLN A 162 1.19 31.78 13.18
N ASP A 163 0.74 31.68 14.42
CA ASP A 163 1.57 31.91 15.61
C ASP A 163 2.74 30.93 15.67
N ILE A 164 2.51 29.65 15.38
CA ILE A 164 3.57 28.62 15.33
C ILE A 164 4.65 28.99 14.30
N LEU A 165 4.27 29.53 13.14
CA LEU A 165 5.22 29.87 12.09
C LEU A 165 5.93 31.20 12.32
N MET A 166 5.28 32.15 13.02
CA MET A 166 5.85 33.47 13.33
C MET A 166 6.78 33.46 14.53
N ASN A 167 6.55 32.57 15.50
CA ASN A 167 7.33 32.47 16.74
C ASN A 167 8.52 31.49 16.61
N LYS A 168 8.87 31.04 15.41
CA LYS A 168 10.08 30.23 15.23
C LYS A 168 11.32 31.11 15.40
N PRO A 169 12.20 30.81 16.36
CA PRO A 169 13.51 31.48 16.43
C PRO A 169 14.29 31.14 15.15
N CYS A 170 14.86 32.18 14.51
CA CYS A 170 15.79 32.02 13.40
C CYS A 170 17.04 31.26 13.81
#